data_8f85067468463a1a5c9fe1eb0fd748fa
#
_entry.id   8f85067468463a1a5c9fe1eb0fd748fa
#
_cell.length_a   1.000
_cell.length_b   1.000
_cell.length_c   1.000
_cell.angle_alpha   90.00
_cell.angle_beta   90.00
_cell.angle_gamma   90.00
#
_symmetry.space_group_name_H-M   'P 1'
#
loop_
_entity.id
_entity.type
_entity.pdbx_description
1 polymer ?
#
loop_
_entity_poly.entity_id
_entity_poly.type
_entity_poly.pdbx_seq_one_letter_code
_entity_poly.pdbx_strand_id
1 'polypeptide(L)'
;MLCSISGEAPQHPVASKSGNVYEKRLIEAYISENHKDPVDGDDLEVEDLIDLKSAKIVTPRPPTLTSIPSLLSTFQNEWDALALETFTLRQQLQQTRQELTTALYQHDAAVRVIARLSRERDEARDALSKVTIGAGNASNGDAMQIDSQGLPEELAAKVDAAQERLSKSRRKRPIPDNWVDAETVEKFGVASASKALYSGATSLALDEAGQLVIVGGSEGAAGVYSIAEEKVQQSLEAGSAVTDAVWYGSQPVVSTASGAVKVFGQDETTFTSHAGSANGVALHPSGDILASVGVDKSFVFYDLVTGKAITQVYTDSGLTVAAFHPDGHLFAAGGTDGQIKLFHVKTGESAANFELGGPVQDLAFSENGIWFAAVAKGSNSVVIFDLRKEGEAARAKVLEIGGQVDTIKWDYTGQFLAAAGPGGLTISQYTKSSKSWSDVISTAVPATALEWGPDARTLVTVNGDGVVTVLG
;
A
#
# COMPACT_ATOMS: atom_id res chain seq x y z
N MET A 1 24.00 32.62 -19.21
CA MET A 1 24.76 33.21 -18.10
C MET A 1 25.12 34.63 -18.51
N LEU A 2 24.94 35.61 -17.63
CA LEU A 2 25.31 37.01 -17.84
C LEU A 2 26.40 37.37 -16.84
N CYS A 3 27.32 38.23 -17.22
CA CYS A 3 28.35 38.78 -16.36
C CYS A 3 27.72 39.73 -15.34
N SER A 4 27.97 39.55 -14.06
CA SER A 4 27.39 40.36 -12.97
C SER A 4 27.91 41.82 -12.96
N ILE A 5 29.02 42.11 -13.62
CA ILE A 5 29.56 43.46 -13.78
C ILE A 5 29.01 44.16 -15.00
N SER A 6 29.07 43.53 -16.19
CA SER A 6 28.69 44.15 -17.45
C SER A 6 27.24 43.95 -17.88
N GLY A 7 26.56 42.94 -17.29
CA GLY A 7 25.20 42.55 -17.72
C GLY A 7 25.15 41.87 -19.06
N GLU A 8 26.29 41.62 -19.73
CA GLU A 8 26.38 40.97 -21.03
C GLU A 8 26.84 39.53 -20.92
N ALA A 9 26.68 38.75 -22.00
CA ALA A 9 27.17 37.38 -22.05
C ALA A 9 28.71 37.36 -22.07
N PRO A 10 29.39 36.78 -21.09
CA PRO A 10 30.83 36.76 -21.01
C PRO A 10 31.46 35.92 -22.11
N GLN A 11 32.57 36.38 -22.69
CA GLN A 11 33.38 35.61 -23.66
C GLN A 11 34.24 34.62 -22.98
N HIS A 12 34.81 34.99 -21.86
CA HIS A 12 35.63 34.13 -20.97
C HIS A 12 35.00 34.12 -19.57
N PRO A 13 33.96 33.28 -19.35
CA PRO A 13 33.25 33.26 -18.08
C PRO A 13 34.11 32.62 -16.99
N VAL A 14 34.18 33.30 -15.84
CA VAL A 14 34.77 32.80 -14.61
C VAL A 14 33.76 32.94 -13.46
N ALA A 15 33.80 32.05 -12.51
CA ALA A 15 32.98 32.11 -11.31
C ALA A 15 33.82 32.39 -10.07
N SER A 16 33.28 33.19 -9.17
CA SER A 16 33.84 33.32 -7.79
C SER A 16 33.43 32.12 -6.93
N LYS A 17 34.02 31.97 -5.74
CA LYS A 17 33.65 30.96 -4.75
C LYS A 17 32.19 31.09 -4.31
N SER A 18 31.63 32.27 -4.33
CA SER A 18 30.22 32.57 -4.01
C SER A 18 29.24 32.19 -5.15
N GLY A 19 29.76 31.80 -6.35
CA GLY A 19 28.93 31.37 -7.48
C GLY A 19 28.56 32.48 -8.45
N ASN A 20 29.01 33.71 -8.26
CA ASN A 20 28.80 34.81 -9.17
C ASN A 20 29.63 34.64 -10.44
N VAL A 21 29.04 34.95 -11.62
CA VAL A 21 29.70 34.78 -12.92
C VAL A 21 30.15 36.12 -13.46
N TYR A 22 31.39 36.17 -13.90
CA TYR A 22 32.06 37.38 -14.41
C TYR A 22 32.75 37.13 -15.75
N GLU A 23 33.01 38.21 -16.50
CA GLU A 23 33.98 38.22 -17.59
C GLU A 23 35.41 38.29 -16.99
N LYS A 24 36.25 37.32 -17.30
CA LYS A 24 37.60 37.15 -16.74
C LYS A 24 38.41 38.45 -16.68
N ARG A 25 38.46 39.17 -17.77
CA ARG A 25 39.23 40.42 -17.87
C ARG A 25 38.69 41.54 -16.93
N LEU A 26 37.36 41.61 -16.75
CA LEU A 26 36.74 42.64 -15.92
C LEU A 26 36.92 42.35 -14.44
N ILE A 27 36.79 41.09 -14.04
CA ILE A 27 36.93 40.72 -12.64
C ILE A 27 38.39 40.74 -12.17
N GLU A 28 39.36 40.33 -13.02
CA GLU A 28 40.82 40.42 -12.72
C GLU A 28 41.22 41.87 -12.52
N ALA A 29 40.76 42.81 -13.36
CA ALA A 29 41.02 44.26 -13.18
C ALA A 29 40.41 44.79 -11.86
N TYR A 30 39.23 44.37 -11.53
CA TYR A 30 38.53 44.79 -10.31
C TYR A 30 39.24 44.23 -9.03
N ILE A 31 39.60 42.97 -9.03
CA ILE A 31 40.32 42.32 -7.92
C ILE A 31 41.67 42.95 -7.69
N SER A 32 42.41 43.32 -8.76
CA SER A 32 43.72 43.96 -8.64
C SER A 32 43.66 45.31 -7.89
N GLU A 33 42.52 45.99 -7.93
CA GLU A 33 42.33 47.28 -7.24
C GLU A 33 41.66 47.14 -5.89
N ASN A 34 40.71 46.22 -5.70
CA ASN A 34 39.81 46.19 -4.57
C ASN A 34 39.94 44.95 -3.67
N HIS A 35 40.57 43.85 -4.15
CA HIS A 35 40.69 42.56 -3.44
C HIS A 35 39.38 41.97 -2.89
N LYS A 36 38.22 42.32 -3.50
CA LYS A 36 36.89 41.93 -3.06
C LYS A 36 35.99 41.53 -4.23
N ASP A 37 34.99 40.68 -3.91
CA ASP A 37 33.90 40.35 -4.87
C ASP A 37 32.99 41.60 -5.02
N PRO A 38 32.72 42.04 -6.27
CA PRO A 38 31.89 43.22 -6.51
C PRO A 38 30.41 43.07 -6.14
N VAL A 39 29.91 41.85 -5.93
CA VAL A 39 28.49 41.58 -5.60
C VAL A 39 28.34 41.34 -4.10
N ASP A 40 29.15 40.46 -3.51
CA ASP A 40 29.00 40.01 -2.13
C ASP A 40 29.91 40.76 -1.15
N GLY A 41 30.98 41.38 -1.66
CA GLY A 41 31.94 42.16 -0.85
C GLY A 41 32.95 41.30 -0.09
N ASP A 42 32.95 40.00 -0.27
CA ASP A 42 33.90 39.05 0.32
C ASP A 42 35.28 39.18 -0.26
N ASP A 43 36.32 38.83 0.50
CA ASP A 43 37.69 38.85 0.02
C ASP A 43 37.87 37.81 -1.09
N LEU A 44 38.33 38.24 -2.26
CA LEU A 44 38.48 37.42 -3.46
C LEU A 44 39.85 37.69 -4.09
N GLU A 45 40.63 36.62 -4.32
CA GLU A 45 41.90 36.66 -5.02
C GLU A 45 41.74 36.08 -6.44
N VAL A 46 42.66 36.43 -7.32
CA VAL A 46 42.65 35.97 -8.73
C VAL A 46 42.78 34.45 -8.83
N GLU A 47 43.45 33.83 -7.87
CA GLU A 47 43.61 32.37 -7.79
C GLU A 47 42.33 31.62 -7.38
N ASP A 48 41.36 32.33 -6.83
CA ASP A 48 40.07 31.78 -6.41
C ASP A 48 39.06 31.71 -7.53
N LEU A 49 39.36 32.26 -8.69
CA LEU A 49 38.47 32.27 -9.85
C LEU A 49 38.51 30.91 -10.59
N ILE A 50 37.30 30.37 -10.82
CA ILE A 50 37.13 29.11 -11.52
C ILE A 50 36.72 29.39 -12.97
N ASP A 51 37.57 28.97 -13.94
CA ASP A 51 37.22 29.10 -15.36
C ASP A 51 36.05 28.20 -15.72
N LEU A 52 34.97 28.79 -16.24
CA LEU A 52 33.78 28.06 -16.66
C LEU A 52 33.86 27.73 -18.15
N LYS A 53 33.60 26.47 -18.49
CA LYS A 53 33.44 26.04 -19.89
C LYS A 53 32.02 26.38 -20.33
N SER A 54 31.84 27.47 -21.08
CA SER A 54 30.57 27.76 -21.74
C SER A 54 30.45 26.94 -23.04
N ALA A 55 29.32 26.24 -23.22
CA ALA A 55 28.97 25.79 -24.56
C ALA A 55 28.80 27.05 -25.45
N LYS A 56 29.34 27.00 -26.65
CA LYS A 56 29.20 28.10 -27.62
C LYS A 56 27.71 28.35 -27.90
N ILE A 57 27.13 29.30 -27.19
CA ILE A 57 25.79 29.77 -27.42
C ILE A 57 25.92 31.11 -28.12
N VAL A 58 25.39 31.13 -29.32
CA VAL A 58 25.25 32.30 -30.23
C VAL A 58 26.55 32.80 -30.80
N THR A 59 26.79 32.45 -32.06
CA THR A 59 27.73 33.13 -32.93
C THR A 59 27.31 34.61 -33.10
N PRO A 60 28.23 35.58 -32.92
CA PRO A 60 27.95 36.96 -33.26
C PRO A 60 27.49 37.05 -34.71
N ARG A 61 26.47 37.86 -34.97
CA ARG A 61 25.97 38.09 -36.33
C ARG A 61 27.12 38.44 -37.28
N PRO A 62 27.13 37.89 -38.51
CA PRO A 62 28.17 38.20 -39.44
C PRO A 62 28.16 39.71 -39.79
N PRO A 63 29.34 40.34 -40.00
CA PRO A 63 29.46 41.79 -40.20
C PRO A 63 28.89 42.31 -41.52
N THR A 64 28.16 41.49 -42.27
CA THR A 64 27.47 41.86 -43.53
C THR A 64 26.18 42.65 -43.39
N LEU A 65 25.66 42.85 -42.14
CA LEU A 65 24.45 43.62 -41.88
C LEU A 65 24.70 45.07 -41.50
N THR A 66 25.57 45.76 -42.25
CA THR A 66 25.94 47.16 -41.98
C THR A 66 25.07 48.21 -42.70
N SER A 67 24.15 47.82 -43.56
CA SER A 67 23.22 48.75 -44.20
C SER A 67 21.88 48.83 -43.46
N ILE A 68 21.35 50.02 -43.30
CA ILE A 68 20.05 50.29 -42.69
C ILE A 68 18.89 49.46 -43.28
N PRO A 69 18.78 49.25 -44.60
CA PRO A 69 17.76 48.40 -45.20
C PRO A 69 17.89 46.92 -44.77
N SER A 70 19.11 46.41 -44.64
CA SER A 70 19.36 45.04 -44.22
C SER A 70 18.98 44.80 -42.71
N LEU A 71 19.27 45.78 -41.86
CA LEU A 71 18.83 45.76 -40.46
C LEU A 71 17.31 45.84 -40.32
N LEU A 72 16.65 46.64 -41.14
CA LEU A 72 15.19 46.73 -41.15
C LEU A 72 14.54 45.40 -41.61
N SER A 73 15.10 44.75 -42.64
CA SER A 73 14.56 43.48 -43.12
C SER A 73 14.73 42.34 -42.06
N THR A 74 15.87 42.29 -41.34
CA THR A 74 16.03 41.33 -40.24
C THR A 74 15.10 41.62 -39.09
N PHE A 75 14.88 42.90 -38.75
CA PHE A 75 13.94 43.27 -37.70
C PHE A 75 12.50 42.91 -38.10
N GLN A 76 12.11 43.12 -39.35
CA GLN A 76 10.80 42.68 -39.85
C GLN A 76 10.62 41.17 -39.75
N ASN A 77 11.63 40.40 -40.19
CA ASN A 77 11.58 38.92 -40.11
C ASN A 77 11.49 38.42 -38.66
N GLU A 78 12.28 39.02 -37.73
CA GLU A 78 12.20 38.71 -36.32
C GLU A 78 10.85 39.09 -35.72
N TRP A 79 10.29 40.23 -36.09
CA TRP A 79 8.96 40.66 -35.66
C TRP A 79 7.86 39.71 -36.16
N ASP A 80 7.89 39.34 -37.45
CA ASP A 80 6.94 38.39 -38.01
C ASP A 80 7.02 37.00 -37.35
N ALA A 81 8.24 36.53 -37.07
CA ALA A 81 8.43 35.29 -36.32
C ALA A 81 7.85 35.38 -34.92
N LEU A 82 8.09 36.49 -34.20
CA LEU A 82 7.54 36.69 -32.84
C LEU A 82 6.00 36.84 -32.88
N ALA A 83 5.47 37.51 -33.89
CA ALA A 83 4.02 37.62 -34.08
C ALA A 83 3.36 36.26 -34.32
N LEU A 84 3.97 35.41 -35.16
CA LEU A 84 3.51 34.02 -35.36
C LEU A 84 3.59 33.18 -34.08
N GLU A 85 4.68 33.28 -33.36
CA GLU A 85 4.85 32.54 -32.08
C GLU A 85 3.80 33.00 -31.06
N THR A 86 3.59 34.29 -30.88
CA THR A 86 2.56 34.81 -29.98
C THR A 86 1.15 34.39 -30.39
N PHE A 87 0.87 34.31 -31.69
CA PHE A 87 -0.41 33.82 -32.21
C PHE A 87 -0.60 32.33 -31.89
N THR A 88 0.40 31.50 -32.18
CA THR A 88 0.32 30.05 -31.89
C THR A 88 0.18 29.77 -30.38
N LEU A 89 0.92 30.48 -29.53
CA LEU A 89 0.79 30.38 -28.07
C LEU A 89 -0.60 30.80 -27.59
N ARG A 90 -1.17 31.87 -28.13
CA ARG A 90 -2.55 32.28 -27.80
C ARG A 90 -3.57 31.24 -28.23
N GLN A 91 -3.40 30.64 -29.40
CA GLN A 91 -4.27 29.56 -29.88
C GLN A 91 -4.20 28.34 -28.98
N GLN A 92 -2.99 27.89 -28.63
CA GLN A 92 -2.77 26.80 -27.70
C GLN A 92 -3.39 27.07 -26.32
N LEU A 93 -3.18 28.30 -25.80
CA LEU A 93 -3.77 28.70 -24.51
C LEU A 93 -5.29 28.70 -24.55
N GLN A 94 -5.89 29.11 -25.67
CA GLN A 94 -7.34 29.07 -25.85
C GLN A 94 -7.85 27.63 -25.92
N GLN A 95 -7.16 26.77 -26.65
CA GLN A 95 -7.50 25.36 -26.77
C GLN A 95 -7.41 24.66 -25.41
N THR A 96 -6.30 24.81 -24.66
CA THR A 96 -6.14 24.21 -23.35
C THR A 96 -7.17 24.71 -22.33
N ARG A 97 -7.57 25.99 -22.43
CA ARG A 97 -8.67 26.49 -21.57
C ARG A 97 -10.01 25.86 -21.94
N GLN A 98 -10.30 25.62 -23.23
CA GLN A 98 -11.51 24.90 -23.62
C GLN A 98 -11.50 23.45 -23.13
N GLU A 99 -10.38 22.75 -23.30
CA GLU A 99 -10.22 21.38 -22.82
C GLU A 99 -10.39 21.29 -21.29
N LEU A 100 -9.74 22.21 -20.55
CA LEU A 100 -9.90 22.29 -19.10
C LEU A 100 -11.35 22.55 -18.69
N THR A 101 -12.02 23.49 -19.38
CA THR A 101 -13.44 23.80 -19.09
C THR A 101 -14.32 22.58 -19.32
N THR A 102 -14.10 21.86 -20.43
CA THR A 102 -14.85 20.64 -20.75
C THR A 102 -14.60 19.55 -19.70
N ALA A 103 -13.33 19.34 -19.31
CA ALA A 103 -12.97 18.37 -18.28
C ALA A 103 -13.59 18.72 -16.91
N LEU A 104 -13.62 20.00 -16.53
CA LEU A 104 -14.27 20.46 -15.30
C LEU A 104 -15.79 20.23 -15.31
N TYR A 105 -16.46 20.48 -16.44
CA TYR A 105 -17.89 20.17 -16.59
C TYR A 105 -18.17 18.67 -16.50
N GLN A 106 -17.34 17.86 -17.15
CA GLN A 106 -17.46 16.40 -17.06
C GLN A 106 -17.24 15.89 -15.65
N HIS A 107 -16.24 16.43 -14.95
CA HIS A 107 -15.96 16.11 -13.56
C HIS A 107 -17.13 16.49 -12.64
N ASP A 108 -17.66 17.72 -12.76
CA ASP A 108 -18.81 18.16 -11.97
C ASP A 108 -20.06 17.30 -12.23
N ALA A 109 -20.32 16.95 -13.49
CA ALA A 109 -21.40 16.04 -13.85
C ALA A 109 -21.21 14.65 -13.23
N ALA A 110 -19.99 14.10 -13.30
CA ALA A 110 -19.66 12.80 -12.71
C ALA A 110 -19.84 12.81 -11.18
N VAL A 111 -19.36 13.87 -10.50
CA VAL A 111 -19.53 14.04 -9.05
C VAL A 111 -21.02 14.09 -8.65
N ARG A 112 -21.85 14.81 -9.42
CA ARG A 112 -23.30 14.85 -9.17
C ARG A 112 -23.97 13.48 -9.36
N VAL A 113 -23.58 12.74 -10.40
CA VAL A 113 -24.09 11.37 -10.63
C VAL A 113 -23.68 10.44 -9.49
N ILE A 114 -22.40 10.49 -9.07
CA ILE A 114 -21.90 9.69 -7.94
C ILE A 114 -22.65 10.04 -6.65
N ALA A 115 -22.85 11.33 -6.35
CA ALA A 115 -23.59 11.76 -5.18
C ALA A 115 -25.07 11.28 -5.19
N ARG A 116 -25.72 11.32 -6.37
CA ARG A 116 -27.06 10.79 -6.55
C ARG A 116 -27.12 9.29 -6.35
N LEU A 117 -26.24 8.53 -7.01
CA LEU A 117 -26.18 7.07 -6.89
C LEU A 117 -25.84 6.63 -5.46
N SER A 118 -24.95 7.37 -4.78
CA SER A 118 -24.62 7.11 -3.38
C SER A 118 -25.86 7.28 -2.49
N ARG A 119 -26.64 8.33 -2.73
CA ARG A 119 -27.88 8.58 -1.98
C ARG A 119 -28.95 7.52 -2.27
N GLU A 120 -29.19 7.17 -3.55
CA GLU A 120 -30.12 6.12 -3.94
C GLU A 120 -29.72 4.76 -3.33
N ARG A 121 -28.40 4.45 -3.28
CA ARG A 121 -27.87 3.27 -2.61
C ARG A 121 -28.19 3.29 -1.10
N ASP A 122 -27.93 4.42 -0.44
CA ASP A 122 -28.14 4.55 1.02
C ASP A 122 -29.64 4.49 1.35
N GLU A 123 -30.48 5.13 0.55
CA GLU A 123 -31.94 5.02 0.66
C GLU A 123 -32.45 3.58 0.44
N ALA A 124 -31.87 2.86 -0.54
CA ALA A 124 -32.21 1.45 -0.78
C ALA A 124 -31.75 0.55 0.39
N ARG A 125 -30.57 0.80 0.97
CA ARG A 125 -30.08 0.09 2.16
C ARG A 125 -30.95 0.36 3.40
N ASP A 126 -31.33 1.60 3.63
CA ASP A 126 -32.24 1.98 4.71
C ASP A 126 -33.65 1.36 4.53
N ALA A 127 -34.12 1.28 3.30
CA ALA A 127 -35.40 0.59 3.00
C ALA A 127 -35.25 -0.92 3.25
N LEU A 128 -34.15 -1.55 2.86
CA LEU A 128 -33.89 -2.97 3.07
C LEU A 128 -33.80 -3.28 4.57
N SER A 129 -33.08 -2.46 5.35
CA SER A 129 -32.95 -2.63 6.79
C SER A 129 -34.32 -2.53 7.53
N LYS A 130 -35.22 -1.69 7.02
CA LYS A 130 -36.59 -1.58 7.56
C LYS A 130 -37.51 -2.74 7.18
N VAL A 131 -37.29 -3.35 6.02
CA VAL A 131 -38.05 -4.53 5.56
C VAL A 131 -37.67 -5.77 6.36
N THR A 132 -36.41 -5.94 6.75
CA THR A 132 -35.98 -7.05 7.59
C THR A 132 -36.54 -7.03 9.01
N ILE A 133 -36.94 -5.87 9.54
CA ILE A 133 -37.57 -5.75 10.88
C ILE A 133 -39.04 -6.09 10.82
N GLY A 134 -39.73 -6.05 9.65
CA GLY A 134 -41.17 -6.23 9.49
C GLY A 134 -41.67 -7.59 9.00
N ALA A 135 -40.79 -8.50 8.56
CA ALA A 135 -41.17 -9.76 7.95
C ALA A 135 -40.93 -10.99 8.86
N GLY A 136 -41.57 -10.97 10.01
CA GLY A 136 -41.84 -12.20 10.75
C GLY A 136 -43.03 -12.95 10.13
N ASN A 137 -42.76 -14.09 9.48
CA ASN A 137 -43.68 -15.07 8.89
C ASN A 137 -44.05 -14.90 7.42
N ALA A 138 -43.24 -15.48 6.54
CA ALA A 138 -43.78 -16.21 5.38
C ALA A 138 -42.69 -17.14 4.81
N SER A 139 -42.96 -18.41 4.79
CA SER A 139 -42.19 -19.51 4.26
C SER A 139 -42.02 -19.43 2.75
N ASN A 140 -40.88 -19.88 2.28
CA ASN A 140 -40.47 -20.29 0.92
C ASN A 140 -39.76 -19.28 0.04
N GLY A 141 -38.52 -19.64 -0.25
CA GLY A 141 -37.74 -19.18 -1.40
C GLY A 141 -36.50 -18.40 -1.00
N ASP A 142 -35.34 -19.00 -1.16
CA ASP A 142 -33.98 -18.48 -1.24
C ASP A 142 -33.80 -16.94 -1.18
N ALA A 143 -34.16 -16.31 -0.06
CA ALA A 143 -33.78 -14.95 0.25
C ALA A 143 -32.85 -15.02 1.45
N MET A 144 -31.59 -14.68 1.20
CA MET A 144 -30.54 -14.55 2.19
C MET A 144 -30.99 -13.64 3.31
N GLN A 145 -31.36 -14.22 4.45
CA GLN A 145 -31.76 -13.52 5.65
C GLN A 145 -30.49 -12.91 6.27
N ILE A 146 -30.30 -11.62 6.08
CA ILE A 146 -29.22 -10.85 6.73
C ILE A 146 -29.76 -10.41 8.09
N ASP A 147 -29.52 -11.22 9.10
CA ASP A 147 -29.83 -10.86 10.48
C ASP A 147 -28.65 -10.09 11.10
N SER A 148 -28.94 -8.90 11.58
CA SER A 148 -28.03 -8.07 12.41
C SER A 148 -27.89 -8.61 13.85
N GLN A 149 -28.28 -9.84 14.12
CA GLN A 149 -28.12 -10.52 15.39
C GLN A 149 -26.99 -11.51 15.24
N GLY A 150 -25.86 -11.24 15.90
CA GLY A 150 -24.70 -12.11 16.16
C GLY A 150 -24.60 -13.49 15.48
N LEU A 151 -23.58 -14.22 15.75
CA LEU A 151 -23.41 -15.59 15.20
C LEU A 151 -24.54 -16.52 15.70
N PRO A 152 -25.00 -17.47 14.86
CA PRO A 152 -25.85 -18.58 15.31
C PRO A 152 -25.23 -19.30 16.53
N GLU A 153 -26.07 -19.82 17.42
CA GLU A 153 -25.66 -20.39 18.71
C GLU A 153 -24.61 -21.51 18.56
N GLU A 154 -24.71 -22.31 17.50
CA GLU A 154 -23.75 -23.39 17.21
C GLU A 154 -22.37 -22.84 16.85
N LEU A 155 -22.27 -21.78 16.06
CA LEU A 155 -21.02 -21.14 15.71
C LEU A 155 -20.47 -20.31 16.86
N ALA A 156 -21.32 -19.64 17.62
CA ALA A 156 -20.93 -18.95 18.85
C ALA A 156 -20.28 -19.90 19.85
N ALA A 157 -20.84 -21.10 20.01
CA ALA A 157 -20.25 -22.16 20.86
C ALA A 157 -18.87 -22.63 20.34
N LYS A 158 -18.67 -22.71 19.00
CA LYS A 158 -17.36 -23.03 18.40
C LYS A 158 -16.35 -21.94 18.67
N VAL A 159 -16.74 -20.66 18.57
CA VAL A 159 -15.88 -19.50 18.89
C VAL A 159 -15.46 -19.55 20.36
N ASP A 160 -16.39 -19.80 21.29
CA ASP A 160 -16.08 -19.91 22.72
C ASP A 160 -15.12 -21.09 23.01
N ALA A 161 -15.38 -22.25 22.43
CA ALA A 161 -14.50 -23.42 22.57
C ALA A 161 -13.10 -23.16 22.01
N ALA A 162 -13.01 -22.49 20.86
CA ALA A 162 -11.73 -22.10 20.27
C ALA A 162 -11.01 -21.09 21.18
N GLN A 163 -11.70 -20.07 21.68
CA GLN A 163 -11.15 -19.09 22.59
C GLN A 163 -10.60 -19.74 23.87
N GLU A 164 -11.38 -20.62 24.50
CA GLU A 164 -10.97 -21.31 25.72
C GLU A 164 -9.73 -22.19 25.50
N ARG A 165 -9.70 -22.92 24.38
CA ARG A 165 -8.57 -23.76 24.00
C ARG A 165 -7.33 -22.93 23.74
N LEU A 166 -7.44 -21.91 22.91
CA LEU A 166 -6.30 -21.11 22.44
C LEU A 166 -5.76 -20.17 23.52
N SER A 167 -6.62 -19.58 24.35
CA SER A 167 -6.17 -18.74 25.47
C SER A 167 -5.45 -19.57 26.57
N LYS A 168 -5.89 -20.82 26.80
CA LYS A 168 -5.18 -21.75 27.73
C LYS A 168 -3.84 -22.18 27.17
N SER A 169 -3.76 -22.53 25.87
CA SER A 169 -2.50 -22.95 25.24
C SER A 169 -1.48 -21.80 25.21
N ARG A 170 -1.92 -20.57 24.98
CA ARG A 170 -1.06 -19.39 24.91
C ARG A 170 -0.35 -19.09 26.21
N ARG A 171 -0.99 -19.27 27.37
CA ARG A 171 -0.38 -19.03 28.68
C ARG A 171 0.83 -19.95 28.98
N LYS A 172 0.89 -21.10 28.34
CA LYS A 172 1.94 -22.12 28.53
C LYS A 172 2.74 -22.42 27.27
N ARG A 173 2.66 -21.53 26.26
CA ARG A 173 3.25 -21.78 24.96
C ARG A 173 4.78 -21.85 25.06
N PRO A 174 5.40 -23.00 25.02
CA PRO A 174 6.84 -23.12 24.87
C PRO A 174 7.18 -22.70 23.43
N ILE A 175 8.30 -22.03 23.26
CA ILE A 175 8.88 -21.85 21.92
C ILE A 175 9.30 -23.27 21.49
N PRO A 176 8.90 -23.73 20.29
CA PRO A 176 9.35 -25.03 19.79
C PRO A 176 10.89 -25.10 19.76
N ASP A 177 11.46 -26.24 20.13
CA ASP A 177 12.92 -26.43 20.18
C ASP A 177 13.62 -26.17 18.81
N ASN A 178 12.86 -26.30 17.73
CA ASN A 178 13.33 -26.10 16.35
C ASN A 178 13.09 -24.69 15.81
N TRP A 179 12.56 -23.77 16.64
CA TRP A 179 12.27 -22.40 16.18
C TRP A 179 13.55 -21.66 15.85
N VAL A 180 13.46 -20.85 14.78
CA VAL A 180 14.59 -20.06 14.29
C VAL A 180 15.04 -19.04 15.35
N ASP A 181 16.36 -18.87 15.47
CA ASP A 181 16.98 -17.82 16.27
C ASP A 181 17.36 -16.60 15.41
N ALA A 182 17.71 -15.50 16.07
CA ALA A 182 18.06 -14.26 15.38
C ALA A 182 19.32 -14.39 14.49
N GLU A 183 20.29 -15.23 14.92
CA GLU A 183 21.53 -15.45 14.16
C GLU A 183 21.25 -16.18 12.83
N THR A 184 20.24 -17.04 12.81
CA THR A 184 19.80 -17.72 11.59
C THR A 184 19.02 -16.77 10.69
N VAL A 185 18.11 -15.95 11.25
CA VAL A 185 17.37 -14.94 10.49
C VAL A 185 18.30 -13.90 9.86
N GLU A 186 19.38 -13.51 10.55
CA GLU A 186 20.39 -12.59 10.04
C GLU A 186 21.08 -13.11 8.76
N LYS A 187 21.13 -14.43 8.59
CA LYS A 187 21.75 -15.09 7.44
C LYS A 187 20.77 -15.39 6.30
N PHE A 188 19.52 -15.02 6.45
CA PHE A 188 18.52 -15.25 5.40
C PHE A 188 18.98 -14.64 4.08
N GLY A 189 18.97 -15.47 3.05
CA GLY A 189 19.23 -15.09 1.68
C GLY A 189 18.13 -15.61 0.76
N VAL A 190 18.17 -15.23 -0.51
CA VAL A 190 17.25 -15.78 -1.50
C VAL A 190 17.63 -17.24 -1.75
N ALA A 191 16.82 -18.16 -1.26
CA ALA A 191 16.97 -19.60 -1.46
C ALA A 191 16.47 -20.04 -2.83
N SER A 192 15.29 -19.54 -3.24
CA SER A 192 14.74 -19.76 -4.58
C SER A 192 13.87 -18.59 -5.02
N ALA A 193 13.72 -18.42 -6.34
CA ALA A 193 12.82 -17.45 -6.94
C ALA A 193 12.14 -18.06 -8.16
N SER A 194 10.80 -17.95 -8.22
CA SER A 194 10.04 -18.43 -9.35
C SER A 194 10.21 -17.53 -10.58
N LYS A 195 9.72 -18.00 -11.73
CA LYS A 195 9.40 -17.08 -12.84
C LYS A 195 8.17 -16.25 -12.46
N ALA A 196 7.96 -15.14 -13.18
CA ALA A 196 6.73 -14.37 -13.04
C ALA A 196 5.51 -15.25 -13.33
N LEU A 197 4.61 -15.40 -12.34
CA LEU A 197 3.43 -16.27 -12.43
C LEU A 197 2.21 -15.48 -12.88
N TYR A 198 1.81 -14.49 -12.10
CA TYR A 198 0.62 -13.67 -12.33
C TYR A 198 0.96 -12.20 -12.12
N SER A 199 0.82 -11.40 -13.19
CA SER A 199 1.11 -9.96 -13.14
C SER A 199 0.16 -9.21 -12.21
N GLY A 200 0.70 -8.21 -11.51
CA GLY A 200 -0.07 -7.42 -10.55
C GLY A 200 -0.46 -8.23 -9.29
N ALA A 201 0.38 -9.18 -8.87
CA ALA A 201 0.13 -9.97 -7.68
C ALA A 201 0.19 -9.10 -6.42
N THR A 202 -0.89 -9.14 -5.65
CA THR A 202 -1.03 -8.41 -4.37
C THR A 202 -1.36 -9.34 -3.20
N SER A 203 -1.66 -10.61 -3.48
CA SER A 203 -2.07 -11.59 -2.47
C SER A 203 -1.16 -12.81 -2.48
N LEU A 204 -0.85 -13.28 -1.30
CA LEU A 204 -0.10 -14.49 -1.06
C LEU A 204 -0.62 -15.18 0.19
N ALA A 205 -0.86 -16.49 0.12
CA ALA A 205 -1.14 -17.31 1.28
C ALA A 205 -0.34 -18.61 1.20
N LEU A 206 0.35 -18.94 2.27
CA LEU A 206 1.13 -20.17 2.41
C LEU A 206 0.32 -21.23 3.16
N ASP A 207 0.42 -22.48 2.73
CA ASP A 207 -0.20 -23.61 3.45
C ASP A 207 0.53 -23.92 4.77
N GLU A 208 -0.13 -24.65 5.69
CA GLU A 208 0.46 -25.01 6.99
C GLU A 208 1.76 -25.81 6.86
N ALA A 209 1.94 -26.57 5.78
CA ALA A 209 3.13 -27.34 5.52
C ALA A 209 4.30 -26.51 4.95
N GLY A 210 4.04 -25.26 4.52
CA GLY A 210 5.02 -24.39 3.92
C GLY A 210 5.47 -24.81 2.51
N GLN A 211 4.62 -25.56 1.79
CA GLN A 211 4.95 -26.14 0.50
C GLN A 211 4.15 -25.54 -0.66
N LEU A 212 2.93 -25.13 -0.40
CA LEU A 212 2.01 -24.61 -1.40
C LEU A 212 1.68 -23.12 -1.14
N VAL A 213 1.74 -22.34 -2.19
CA VAL A 213 1.48 -20.91 -2.14
C VAL A 213 0.34 -20.55 -3.08
N ILE A 214 -0.69 -19.87 -2.55
CA ILE A 214 -1.69 -19.22 -3.41
C ILE A 214 -1.12 -17.88 -3.86
N VAL A 215 -1.14 -17.61 -5.15
CA VAL A 215 -0.78 -16.31 -5.73
C VAL A 215 -1.92 -15.83 -6.60
N GLY A 216 -2.39 -14.62 -6.36
CA GLY A 216 -3.48 -14.01 -7.13
C GLY A 216 -3.00 -12.79 -7.90
N GLY A 217 -3.39 -12.68 -9.18
CA GLY A 217 -3.04 -11.59 -10.07
C GLY A 217 -4.15 -10.58 -10.30
N SER A 218 -3.81 -9.45 -10.91
CA SER A 218 -4.75 -8.36 -11.22
C SER A 218 -5.72 -8.67 -12.36
N GLU A 219 -5.44 -9.68 -13.20
CA GLU A 219 -6.28 -10.04 -14.34
C GLU A 219 -7.35 -11.09 -13.99
N GLY A 220 -7.48 -11.48 -12.72
CA GLY A 220 -8.43 -12.48 -12.26
C GLY A 220 -7.97 -13.91 -12.39
N ALA A 221 -6.72 -14.12 -12.78
CA ALA A 221 -6.07 -15.41 -12.74
C ALA A 221 -5.32 -15.56 -11.40
N ALA A 222 -5.44 -16.71 -10.79
CA ALA A 222 -4.70 -17.10 -9.61
C ALA A 222 -4.22 -18.54 -9.74
N GLY A 223 -3.39 -19.01 -8.84
CA GLY A 223 -2.97 -20.39 -8.85
C GLY A 223 -2.28 -20.81 -7.57
N VAL A 224 -2.23 -22.13 -7.41
CA VAL A 224 -1.47 -22.79 -6.36
C VAL A 224 -0.11 -23.18 -6.92
N TYR A 225 0.92 -22.57 -6.38
CA TYR A 225 2.32 -22.80 -6.76
C TYR A 225 2.98 -23.70 -5.73
N SER A 226 3.68 -24.75 -6.18
CA SER A 226 4.49 -25.60 -5.32
C SER A 226 5.93 -25.09 -5.27
N ILE A 227 6.39 -24.76 -4.06
CA ILE A 227 7.77 -24.30 -3.81
C ILE A 227 8.77 -25.41 -4.15
N ALA A 228 8.47 -26.66 -3.75
CA ALA A 228 9.37 -27.79 -3.96
C ALA A 228 9.50 -28.22 -5.41
N GLU A 229 8.40 -28.16 -6.19
CA GLU A 229 8.39 -28.55 -7.61
C GLU A 229 8.67 -27.37 -8.57
N GLU A 230 8.67 -26.14 -8.04
CA GLU A 230 8.81 -24.89 -8.81
C GLU A 230 7.79 -24.78 -9.96
N LYS A 231 6.56 -25.25 -9.70
CA LYS A 231 5.48 -25.29 -10.70
C LYS A 231 4.14 -24.87 -10.12
N VAL A 232 3.29 -24.32 -10.99
CA VAL A 232 1.86 -24.14 -10.69
C VAL A 232 1.19 -25.51 -10.79
N GLN A 233 0.65 -25.99 -9.68
CA GLN A 233 -0.07 -27.27 -9.60
C GLN A 233 -1.53 -27.11 -10.01
N GLN A 234 -2.15 -25.99 -9.65
CA GLN A 234 -3.55 -25.73 -9.94
C GLN A 234 -3.72 -24.26 -10.39
N SER A 235 -4.40 -24.06 -11.51
CA SER A 235 -4.85 -22.74 -11.95
C SER A 235 -6.25 -22.47 -11.44
N LEU A 236 -6.50 -21.26 -10.94
CA LEU A 236 -7.76 -20.83 -10.37
C LEU A 236 -8.29 -19.64 -11.18
N GLU A 237 -9.55 -19.69 -11.57
CA GLU A 237 -10.21 -18.59 -12.27
C GLU A 237 -11.08 -17.79 -11.31
N ALA A 238 -10.53 -16.71 -10.80
CA ALA A 238 -11.26 -15.81 -9.91
C ALA A 238 -12.31 -14.97 -10.66
N GLY A 239 -12.09 -14.71 -11.95
CA GLY A 239 -13.00 -13.95 -12.81
C GLY A 239 -12.87 -12.42 -12.69
N SER A 240 -12.15 -11.93 -11.70
CA SER A 240 -11.81 -10.52 -11.47
C SER A 240 -10.53 -10.46 -10.66
N ALA A 241 -9.84 -9.30 -10.65
CA ALA A 241 -8.60 -9.10 -9.90
C ALA A 241 -8.70 -9.67 -8.49
N VAL A 242 -7.73 -10.50 -8.12
CA VAL A 242 -7.65 -11.07 -6.78
C VAL A 242 -7.07 -10.02 -5.84
N THR A 243 -7.75 -9.77 -4.75
CA THR A 243 -7.38 -8.75 -3.76
C THR A 243 -6.66 -9.36 -2.57
N ASP A 244 -7.11 -10.55 -2.13
CA ASP A 244 -6.51 -11.25 -0.99
C ASP A 244 -6.78 -12.76 -1.11
N ALA A 245 -6.01 -13.57 -0.39
CA ALA A 245 -6.12 -15.03 -0.40
C ALA A 245 -5.87 -15.63 0.98
N VAL A 246 -6.50 -16.77 1.27
CA VAL A 246 -6.30 -17.53 2.50
C VAL A 246 -6.57 -19.03 2.24
N TRP A 247 -5.97 -19.89 3.04
CA TRP A 247 -6.24 -21.33 2.98
C TRP A 247 -7.37 -21.73 3.93
N TYR A 248 -8.30 -22.55 3.45
CA TYR A 248 -9.28 -23.28 4.25
C TYR A 248 -8.94 -24.78 4.21
N GLY A 249 -8.16 -25.24 5.18
CA GLY A 249 -7.55 -26.55 5.10
C GLY A 249 -6.66 -26.70 3.87
N SER A 250 -7.06 -27.52 2.92
CA SER A 250 -6.38 -27.69 1.62
C SER A 250 -7.04 -26.92 0.46
N GLN A 251 -8.06 -26.12 0.75
CA GLN A 251 -8.84 -25.41 -0.26
C GLN A 251 -8.40 -23.94 -0.35
N PRO A 252 -8.02 -23.45 -1.53
CA PRO A 252 -7.77 -22.03 -1.74
C PRO A 252 -9.05 -21.21 -1.61
N VAL A 253 -8.96 -20.09 -0.91
CA VAL A 253 -10.02 -19.09 -0.82
C VAL A 253 -9.46 -17.77 -1.30
N VAL A 254 -10.16 -17.08 -2.20
CA VAL A 254 -9.74 -15.77 -2.70
C VAL A 254 -10.88 -14.77 -2.65
N SER A 255 -10.55 -13.52 -2.37
CA SER A 255 -11.44 -12.38 -2.56
C SER A 255 -11.13 -11.67 -3.86
N THR A 256 -12.12 -10.97 -4.42
CA THR A 256 -12.01 -10.34 -5.73
C THR A 256 -12.49 -8.90 -5.74
N ALA A 257 -11.96 -8.13 -6.66
CA ALA A 257 -12.37 -6.74 -6.89
C ALA A 257 -13.84 -6.59 -7.36
N SER A 258 -14.47 -7.67 -7.84
CA SER A 258 -15.91 -7.68 -8.14
C SER A 258 -16.80 -7.87 -6.92
N GLY A 259 -16.22 -8.11 -5.73
CA GLY A 259 -16.98 -8.34 -4.49
C GLY A 259 -17.30 -9.80 -4.21
N ALA A 260 -16.83 -10.70 -5.04
CA ALA A 260 -17.01 -12.12 -4.81
C ALA A 260 -15.88 -12.69 -3.93
N VAL A 261 -16.23 -13.60 -3.04
CA VAL A 261 -15.31 -14.46 -2.31
C VAL A 261 -15.53 -15.90 -2.78
N LYS A 262 -14.47 -16.53 -3.29
CA LYS A 262 -14.53 -17.87 -3.88
C LYS A 262 -13.73 -18.86 -3.07
N VAL A 263 -14.33 -20.02 -2.82
CA VAL A 263 -13.69 -21.18 -2.19
C VAL A 263 -13.52 -22.24 -3.26
N PHE A 264 -12.29 -22.61 -3.56
CA PHE A 264 -11.97 -23.62 -4.58
C PHE A 264 -11.78 -24.98 -3.91
N GLY A 265 -12.83 -25.79 -3.95
CA GLY A 265 -12.85 -27.15 -3.41
C GLY A 265 -13.27 -28.14 -4.50
N GLN A 266 -13.79 -29.31 -4.07
CA GLN A 266 -14.43 -30.26 -5.00
C GLN A 266 -15.66 -29.61 -5.64
N ASP A 267 -16.43 -28.85 -4.83
CA ASP A 267 -17.52 -27.98 -5.28
C ASP A 267 -17.08 -26.54 -5.05
N GLU A 268 -17.03 -25.74 -6.13
CA GLU A 268 -16.70 -24.32 -6.04
C GLU A 268 -17.86 -23.56 -5.37
N THR A 269 -17.57 -22.87 -4.27
CA THR A 269 -18.54 -22.02 -3.59
C THR A 269 -18.20 -20.56 -3.83
N THR A 270 -19.16 -19.79 -4.31
CA THR A 270 -18.98 -18.35 -4.55
C THR A 270 -19.97 -17.55 -3.68
N PHE A 271 -19.44 -16.66 -2.86
CA PHE A 271 -20.21 -15.68 -2.08
C PHE A 271 -20.19 -14.34 -2.80
N THR A 272 -21.36 -13.72 -2.99
CA THR A 272 -21.52 -12.40 -3.63
C THR A 272 -22.16 -11.40 -2.68
N SER A 273 -21.68 -11.33 -1.46
CA SER A 273 -22.27 -10.53 -0.40
C SER A 273 -21.86 -9.04 -0.44
N HIS A 274 -20.72 -8.72 -1.07
CA HIS A 274 -20.26 -7.34 -1.17
C HIS A 274 -20.81 -6.63 -2.41
N ALA A 275 -21.24 -5.38 -2.23
CA ALA A 275 -21.72 -4.50 -3.31
C ALA A 275 -20.57 -3.74 -4.03
N GLY A 276 -19.33 -4.05 -3.72
CA GLY A 276 -18.11 -3.47 -4.28
C GLY A 276 -16.95 -4.41 -4.05
N SER A 277 -15.70 -3.97 -4.29
CA SER A 277 -14.52 -4.80 -4.09
C SER A 277 -14.49 -5.40 -2.68
N ALA A 278 -14.29 -6.72 -2.59
CA ALA A 278 -13.89 -7.39 -1.36
C ALA A 278 -12.37 -7.29 -1.27
N ASN A 279 -11.86 -6.51 -0.31
CA ASN A 279 -10.45 -6.13 -0.27
C ASN A 279 -9.58 -7.08 0.56
N GLY A 280 -10.16 -7.73 1.56
CA GLY A 280 -9.43 -8.63 2.44
C GLY A 280 -10.29 -9.78 2.91
N VAL A 281 -9.66 -10.91 3.18
CA VAL A 281 -10.27 -12.11 3.77
C VAL A 281 -9.41 -12.62 4.92
N ALA A 282 -10.06 -13.15 5.94
CA ALA A 282 -9.37 -13.76 7.06
C ALA A 282 -10.11 -15.01 7.53
N LEU A 283 -9.37 -16.07 7.86
CA LEU A 283 -9.92 -17.28 8.43
C LEU A 283 -9.87 -17.21 9.95
N HIS A 284 -10.99 -17.54 10.58
CA HIS A 284 -11.07 -17.63 12.03
C HIS A 284 -10.25 -18.83 12.55
N PRO A 285 -9.59 -18.72 13.72
CA PRO A 285 -8.76 -19.82 14.27
C PRO A 285 -9.52 -21.13 14.58
N SER A 286 -10.87 -21.15 14.53
CA SER A 286 -11.66 -22.40 14.60
C SER A 286 -11.61 -23.18 13.27
N GLY A 287 -11.27 -22.53 12.16
CA GLY A 287 -11.24 -23.10 10.82
C GLY A 287 -12.57 -23.04 10.07
N ASP A 288 -13.71 -22.78 10.72
CA ASP A 288 -15.03 -22.89 10.10
C ASP A 288 -15.64 -21.55 9.68
N ILE A 289 -15.11 -20.42 10.17
CA ILE A 289 -15.65 -19.10 9.93
C ILE A 289 -14.65 -18.29 9.10
N LEU A 290 -15.12 -17.74 8.00
CA LEU A 290 -14.39 -16.79 7.15
C LEU A 290 -14.97 -15.40 7.35
N ALA A 291 -14.10 -14.39 7.38
CA ALA A 291 -14.49 -13.00 7.31
C ALA A 291 -14.03 -12.39 5.99
N SER A 292 -14.83 -11.52 5.42
CA SER A 292 -14.40 -10.62 4.34
C SER A 292 -14.74 -9.18 4.65
N VAL A 293 -13.96 -8.27 4.10
CA VAL A 293 -14.14 -6.82 4.23
C VAL A 293 -14.18 -6.16 2.85
N GLY A 294 -15.00 -5.12 2.70
CA GLY A 294 -15.21 -4.51 1.40
C GLY A 294 -15.20 -2.98 1.40
N VAL A 295 -15.04 -2.43 0.19
CA VAL A 295 -15.17 -0.99 -0.09
C VAL A 295 -16.60 -0.51 0.19
N ASP A 296 -17.58 -1.40 0.15
CA ASP A 296 -19.00 -1.14 0.43
C ASP A 296 -19.29 -0.82 1.91
N LYS A 297 -18.24 -0.60 2.70
CA LYS A 297 -18.28 -0.27 4.12
C LYS A 297 -18.84 -1.41 4.98
N SER A 298 -18.74 -2.64 4.53
CA SER A 298 -19.22 -3.78 5.31
C SER A 298 -18.14 -4.82 5.50
N PHE A 299 -18.30 -5.60 6.57
CA PHE A 299 -17.67 -6.90 6.69
C PHE A 299 -18.72 -7.98 6.78
N VAL A 300 -18.39 -9.18 6.32
CA VAL A 300 -19.32 -10.32 6.28
C VAL A 300 -18.63 -11.53 6.89
N PHE A 301 -19.35 -12.23 7.76
CA PHE A 301 -18.93 -13.54 8.24
C PHE A 301 -19.66 -14.65 7.47
N TYR A 302 -18.90 -15.68 7.08
CA TYR A 302 -19.41 -16.85 6.36
C TYR A 302 -19.15 -18.11 7.18
N ASP A 303 -20.10 -19.02 7.14
CA ASP A 303 -19.91 -20.39 7.59
C ASP A 303 -19.42 -21.24 6.39
N LEU A 304 -18.19 -21.67 6.46
CA LEU A 304 -17.59 -22.47 5.37
C LEU A 304 -18.13 -23.90 5.32
N VAL A 305 -18.71 -24.40 6.42
CA VAL A 305 -19.31 -25.74 6.47
C VAL A 305 -20.65 -25.77 5.74
N THR A 306 -21.49 -24.74 5.97
CA THR A 306 -22.81 -24.66 5.33
C THR A 306 -22.78 -23.89 4.01
N GLY A 307 -21.70 -23.21 3.69
CA GLY A 307 -21.55 -22.37 2.47
C GLY A 307 -22.48 -21.17 2.46
N LYS A 308 -22.77 -20.55 3.63
CA LYS A 308 -23.70 -19.42 3.74
C LYS A 308 -23.07 -18.22 4.41
N ALA A 309 -23.47 -17.03 3.98
CA ALA A 309 -23.20 -15.80 4.74
C ALA A 309 -24.08 -15.78 5.99
N ILE A 310 -23.48 -15.44 7.14
CA ILE A 310 -24.13 -15.48 8.44
C ILE A 310 -24.53 -14.08 8.88
N THR A 311 -23.57 -13.17 8.88
CA THR A 311 -23.73 -11.83 9.44
C THR A 311 -23.04 -10.83 8.53
N GLN A 312 -23.70 -9.72 8.25
CA GLN A 312 -23.12 -8.57 7.55
C GLN A 312 -23.27 -7.33 8.43
N VAL A 313 -22.17 -6.69 8.74
CA VAL A 313 -22.13 -5.48 9.56
C VAL A 313 -21.59 -4.32 8.74
N TYR A 314 -22.31 -3.19 8.77
CA TYR A 314 -21.93 -1.97 8.09
C TYR A 314 -21.17 -1.03 9.01
N THR A 315 -20.13 -0.41 8.46
CA THR A 315 -19.28 0.57 9.15
C THR A 315 -19.38 1.94 8.47
N ASP A 316 -18.78 2.96 9.06
CA ASP A 316 -18.84 4.32 8.54
C ASP A 316 -17.91 4.54 7.33
N SER A 317 -16.86 3.74 7.20
CA SER A 317 -15.84 3.86 6.15
C SER A 317 -15.65 2.57 5.37
N GLY A 318 -15.11 2.65 4.16
CA GLY A 318 -14.68 1.48 3.40
C GLY A 318 -13.57 0.73 4.14
N LEU A 319 -13.57 -0.60 4.05
CA LEU A 319 -12.60 -1.46 4.73
C LEU A 319 -11.57 -1.98 3.74
N THR A 320 -10.32 -2.08 4.18
CA THR A 320 -9.17 -2.43 3.34
C THR A 320 -8.54 -3.76 3.72
N VAL A 321 -8.51 -4.10 5.00
CA VAL A 321 -7.82 -5.29 5.53
C VAL A 321 -8.61 -5.91 6.66
N ALA A 322 -8.51 -7.23 6.78
CA ALA A 322 -9.18 -8.06 7.78
C ALA A 322 -8.18 -8.93 8.54
N ALA A 323 -8.33 -9.06 9.84
CA ALA A 323 -7.57 -10.01 10.63
C ALA A 323 -8.37 -10.48 11.85
N PHE A 324 -8.26 -11.76 12.20
CA PHE A 324 -8.77 -12.27 13.47
C PHE A 324 -7.70 -12.21 14.55
N HIS A 325 -8.15 -11.92 15.76
CA HIS A 325 -7.30 -12.10 16.94
C HIS A 325 -6.97 -13.59 17.10
N PRO A 326 -5.73 -13.93 17.52
CA PRO A 326 -5.31 -15.33 17.65
C PRO A 326 -6.18 -16.20 18.57
N ASP A 327 -6.95 -15.61 19.49
CA ASP A 327 -7.95 -16.34 20.32
C ASP A 327 -9.31 -16.48 19.63
N GLY A 328 -9.53 -15.82 18.51
CA GLY A 328 -10.77 -15.87 17.77
C GLY A 328 -11.92 -15.02 18.33
N HIS A 329 -11.79 -14.35 19.47
CA HIS A 329 -12.89 -13.59 20.07
C HIS A 329 -13.08 -12.19 19.49
N LEU A 330 -12.03 -11.62 18.88
CA LEU A 330 -12.03 -10.33 18.24
C LEU A 330 -11.70 -10.45 16.75
N PHE A 331 -12.31 -9.56 16.00
CA PHE A 331 -12.07 -9.33 14.59
C PHE A 331 -11.64 -7.87 14.39
N ALA A 332 -10.58 -7.64 13.64
CA ALA A 332 -10.09 -6.31 13.31
C ALA A 332 -10.35 -6.01 11.84
N ALA A 333 -10.83 -4.82 11.56
CA ALA A 333 -11.00 -4.29 10.22
C ALA A 333 -10.28 -2.93 10.10
N GLY A 334 -9.39 -2.81 9.14
CA GLY A 334 -8.72 -1.56 8.82
C GLY A 334 -9.55 -0.72 7.85
N GLY A 335 -9.73 0.56 8.16
CA GLY A 335 -10.56 1.48 7.40
C GLY A 335 -9.77 2.43 6.49
N THR A 336 -10.42 2.92 5.44
CA THR A 336 -9.91 4.00 4.59
C THR A 336 -9.87 5.35 5.31
N ASP A 337 -10.56 5.47 6.42
CA ASP A 337 -10.58 6.63 7.33
C ASP A 337 -9.35 6.69 8.27
N GLY A 338 -8.48 5.68 8.20
CA GLY A 338 -7.32 5.57 9.07
C GLY A 338 -7.62 5.02 10.45
N GLN A 339 -8.81 4.48 10.66
CA GLN A 339 -9.19 3.82 11.90
C GLN A 339 -9.10 2.30 11.76
N ILE A 340 -8.64 1.65 12.80
CA ILE A 340 -8.67 0.21 12.96
C ILE A 340 -9.77 -0.10 13.96
N LYS A 341 -10.82 -0.77 13.49
CA LYS A 341 -12.03 -1.06 14.26
C LYS A 341 -12.01 -2.51 14.71
N LEU A 342 -12.15 -2.75 16.00
CA LEU A 342 -12.26 -4.09 16.58
C LEU A 342 -13.72 -4.41 16.85
N PHE A 343 -14.12 -5.64 16.56
CA PHE A 343 -15.47 -6.15 16.76
C PHE A 343 -15.43 -7.46 17.52
N HIS A 344 -16.43 -7.70 18.37
CA HIS A 344 -16.66 -9.00 18.95
C HIS A 344 -17.20 -9.96 17.88
N VAL A 345 -16.54 -11.07 17.66
CA VAL A 345 -16.93 -12.04 16.62
C VAL A 345 -18.34 -12.59 16.86
N LYS A 346 -18.72 -12.83 18.10
CA LYS A 346 -20.04 -13.40 18.45
C LYS A 346 -21.21 -12.47 18.18
N THR A 347 -21.04 -11.19 18.51
CA THR A 347 -22.15 -10.22 18.46
C THR A 347 -22.06 -9.26 17.28
N GLY A 348 -20.89 -9.13 16.64
CA GLY A 348 -20.64 -8.12 15.63
C GLY A 348 -20.55 -6.68 16.17
N GLU A 349 -20.61 -6.50 17.50
CA GLU A 349 -20.55 -5.20 18.14
C GLU A 349 -19.14 -4.65 18.18
N SER A 350 -18.99 -3.33 18.10
CA SER A 350 -17.70 -2.65 18.23
C SER A 350 -17.14 -2.83 19.63
N ALA A 351 -15.89 -3.29 19.70
CA ALA A 351 -15.15 -3.49 20.95
C ALA A 351 -14.20 -2.33 21.27
N ALA A 352 -13.46 -1.85 20.26
CA ALA A 352 -12.51 -0.75 20.39
C ALA A 352 -12.16 -0.15 19.03
N ASN A 353 -11.66 1.09 19.03
CA ASN A 353 -11.15 1.76 17.84
C ASN A 353 -9.74 2.30 18.11
N PHE A 354 -8.86 2.18 17.12
CA PHE A 354 -7.49 2.69 17.18
C PHE A 354 -7.24 3.61 15.99
N GLU A 355 -6.60 4.74 16.23
CA GLU A 355 -6.28 5.70 15.18
C GLU A 355 -4.87 5.49 14.67
N LEU A 356 -4.72 5.18 13.37
CA LEU A 356 -3.42 5.02 12.71
C LEU A 356 -2.89 6.34 12.14
N GLY A 357 -3.80 7.22 11.69
CA GLY A 357 -3.46 8.53 11.13
C GLY A 357 -3.41 8.59 9.59
N GLY A 358 -3.69 7.49 8.91
CA GLY A 358 -3.81 7.38 7.45
C GLY A 358 -4.52 6.10 7.05
N PRO A 359 -5.02 5.96 5.81
CA PRO A 359 -5.72 4.77 5.34
C PRO A 359 -4.93 3.51 5.68
N VAL A 360 -5.57 2.52 6.28
CA VAL A 360 -4.90 1.29 6.70
C VAL A 360 -4.53 0.48 5.46
N GLN A 361 -3.26 0.10 5.34
CA GLN A 361 -2.75 -0.71 4.23
C GLN A 361 -2.72 -2.18 4.60
N ASP A 362 -2.15 -2.51 5.76
CA ASP A 362 -2.07 -3.87 6.27
C ASP A 362 -2.12 -3.89 7.80
N LEU A 363 -2.55 -5.03 8.37
CA LEU A 363 -2.74 -5.24 9.80
C LEU A 363 -2.46 -6.70 10.15
N ALA A 364 -1.65 -6.92 11.20
CA ALA A 364 -1.32 -8.25 11.69
C ALA A 364 -1.36 -8.31 13.22
N PHE A 365 -2.06 -9.29 13.77
CA PHE A 365 -2.00 -9.58 15.19
C PHE A 365 -0.75 -10.36 15.53
N SER A 366 -0.12 -10.00 16.65
CA SER A 366 0.91 -10.83 17.24
C SER A 366 0.27 -12.00 17.97
N GLU A 367 0.85 -13.17 17.82
CA GLU A 367 0.41 -14.38 18.50
C GLU A 367 0.46 -14.29 20.04
N ASN A 368 1.07 -13.25 20.60
CA ASN A 368 0.99 -12.98 22.03
C ASN A 368 -0.40 -12.52 22.51
N GLY A 369 -1.32 -12.17 21.58
CA GLY A 369 -2.67 -11.73 21.86
C GLY A 369 -2.78 -10.39 22.58
N ILE A 370 -1.70 -9.62 22.63
CA ILE A 370 -1.65 -8.32 23.30
C ILE A 370 -1.37 -7.20 22.30
N TRP A 371 -0.55 -7.50 21.29
CA TRP A 371 -0.11 -6.54 20.30
C TRP A 371 -0.69 -6.84 18.94
N PHE A 372 -0.89 -5.80 18.18
CA PHE A 372 -1.04 -5.88 16.75
C PHE A 372 -0.20 -4.78 16.09
N ALA A 373 0.27 -5.06 14.90
CA ALA A 373 0.98 -4.11 14.06
C ALA A 373 0.05 -3.61 12.96
N ALA A 374 0.20 -2.37 12.56
CA ALA A 374 -0.52 -1.80 11.43
C ALA A 374 0.36 -0.84 10.66
N VAL A 375 0.11 -0.73 9.37
CA VAL A 375 0.79 0.19 8.47
C VAL A 375 -0.23 1.02 7.71
N ALA A 376 0.05 2.32 7.58
CA ALA A 376 -0.75 3.23 6.76
C ALA A 376 -0.25 3.21 5.31
N LYS A 377 -1.15 3.40 4.38
CA LYS A 377 -0.85 3.43 2.95
C LYS A 377 0.21 4.48 2.62
N GLY A 378 1.28 4.03 1.96
CA GLY A 378 2.39 4.90 1.58
C GLY A 378 3.33 5.29 2.73
N SER A 379 3.15 4.71 3.93
CA SER A 379 4.02 4.96 5.08
C SER A 379 5.30 4.13 4.99
N ASN A 380 6.36 4.65 5.59
CA ASN A 380 7.63 3.96 5.81
C ASN A 380 7.79 3.46 7.25
N SER A 381 6.74 3.55 8.04
CA SER A 381 6.74 3.14 9.45
C SER A 381 5.62 2.17 9.77
N VAL A 382 5.89 1.26 10.69
CA VAL A 382 4.93 0.30 11.25
C VAL A 382 4.61 0.71 12.68
N VAL A 383 3.32 0.83 12.98
CA VAL A 383 2.85 1.18 14.33
C VAL A 383 2.40 -0.07 15.06
N ILE A 384 2.95 -0.31 16.25
CA ILE A 384 2.56 -1.42 17.11
C ILE A 384 1.64 -0.89 18.20
N PHE A 385 0.45 -1.49 18.30
CA PHE A 385 -0.56 -1.14 19.29
C PHE A 385 -0.65 -2.18 20.39
N ASP A 386 -0.94 -1.73 21.62
CA ASP A 386 -1.24 -2.58 22.79
C ASP A 386 -2.76 -2.56 23.04
N LEU A 387 -3.42 -3.71 22.84
CA LEU A 387 -4.87 -3.91 23.00
C LEU A 387 -5.41 -3.59 24.41
N ARG A 388 -4.55 -3.53 25.41
CA ARG A 388 -4.94 -3.26 26.80
C ARG A 388 -5.02 -1.78 27.13
N LYS A 389 -4.67 -0.93 26.19
CA LYS A 389 -4.60 0.52 26.34
C LYS A 389 -5.48 1.22 25.33
N GLU A 390 -5.87 2.43 25.63
CA GLU A 390 -6.75 3.24 24.78
C GLU A 390 -6.06 4.53 24.34
N GLY A 391 -6.55 5.12 23.28
CA GLY A 391 -6.09 6.37 22.72
C GLY A 391 -4.60 6.33 22.34
N GLU A 392 -3.90 7.43 22.55
CA GLU A 392 -2.46 7.55 22.22
C GLU A 392 -1.57 6.60 23.02
N ALA A 393 -1.96 6.24 24.25
CA ALA A 393 -1.21 5.29 25.08
C ALA A 393 -1.22 3.87 24.50
N ALA A 394 -2.14 3.57 23.59
CA ALA A 394 -2.18 2.29 22.90
C ALA A 394 -1.04 2.13 21.89
N ARG A 395 -0.49 3.23 21.35
CA ARG A 395 0.69 3.18 20.48
C ARG A 395 1.93 2.78 21.29
N ALA A 396 2.22 1.50 21.30
CA ALA A 396 3.33 0.95 22.09
C ALA A 396 4.69 1.29 21.48
N LYS A 397 4.81 1.26 20.15
CA LYS A 397 6.05 1.53 19.42
C LYS A 397 5.74 1.91 17.96
N VAL A 398 6.59 2.75 17.41
CA VAL A 398 6.68 3.01 15.97
C VAL A 398 8.05 2.50 15.51
N LEU A 399 8.07 1.68 14.47
CA LEU A 399 9.27 1.13 13.84
C LEU A 399 9.44 1.83 12.49
N GLU A 400 10.57 2.47 12.27
CA GLU A 400 10.94 3.09 11.01
C GLU A 400 11.67 2.06 10.14
N ILE A 401 11.10 1.75 8.97
CA ILE A 401 11.57 0.65 8.09
C ILE A 401 12.51 1.16 6.98
N GLY A 402 12.64 2.47 6.82
CA GLY A 402 13.53 3.06 5.80
C GLY A 402 12.99 3.07 4.37
N GLY A 403 11.93 2.35 4.06
CA GLY A 403 11.22 2.32 2.78
C GLY A 403 9.71 2.20 2.95
N GLN A 404 8.95 2.42 1.87
CA GLN A 404 7.50 2.20 1.90
C GLN A 404 7.20 0.75 2.29
N VAL A 405 6.21 0.57 3.18
CA VAL A 405 5.75 -0.74 3.64
C VAL A 405 4.34 -0.99 3.10
N ASP A 406 4.16 -2.11 2.42
CA ASP A 406 2.86 -2.52 1.87
C ASP A 406 2.27 -3.71 2.64
N THR A 407 3.09 -4.56 3.26
CA THR A 407 2.65 -5.76 3.99
C THR A 407 3.50 -6.02 5.22
N ILE A 408 2.87 -6.57 6.25
CA ILE A 408 3.48 -6.92 7.53
C ILE A 408 2.98 -8.27 8.04
N LYS A 409 3.87 -9.09 8.62
CA LYS A 409 3.50 -10.36 9.26
C LYS A 409 4.35 -10.65 10.49
N TRP A 410 3.70 -11.09 11.55
CA TRP A 410 4.36 -11.62 12.72
C TRP A 410 4.73 -13.09 12.53
N ASP A 411 5.84 -13.49 13.13
CA ASP A 411 6.11 -14.91 13.33
C ASP A 411 5.19 -15.50 14.42
N TYR A 412 5.10 -16.81 14.46
CA TYR A 412 4.27 -17.52 15.44
C TYR A 412 4.66 -17.26 16.91
N THR A 413 5.91 -16.91 17.22
CA THR A 413 6.34 -16.59 18.59
C THR A 413 6.04 -15.15 19.00
N GLY A 414 5.73 -14.28 18.03
CA GLY A 414 5.55 -12.85 18.21
C GLY A 414 6.86 -12.14 18.61
N GLN A 415 8.00 -12.70 18.23
CA GLN A 415 9.31 -12.09 18.42
C GLN A 415 9.79 -11.36 17.18
N PHE A 416 9.50 -11.89 15.99
CA PHE A 416 9.90 -11.30 14.72
C PHE A 416 8.71 -10.67 14.03
N LEU A 417 8.92 -9.48 13.50
CA LEU A 417 7.98 -8.77 12.64
C LEU A 417 8.67 -8.54 11.30
N ALA A 418 8.15 -9.16 10.25
CA ALA A 418 8.57 -8.90 8.89
C ALA A 418 7.72 -7.76 8.31
N ALA A 419 8.36 -6.80 7.69
CA ALA A 419 7.73 -5.67 6.99
C ALA A 419 8.35 -5.53 5.62
N ALA A 420 7.54 -5.48 4.58
CA ALA A 420 8.03 -5.43 3.21
C ALA A 420 7.21 -4.49 2.33
N GLY A 421 7.84 -4.06 1.25
CA GLY A 421 7.25 -3.19 0.24
C GLY A 421 8.09 -3.16 -1.02
N PRO A 422 7.84 -2.22 -1.93
CA PRO A 422 8.53 -2.14 -3.21
C PRO A 422 10.03 -1.85 -3.07
N GLY A 423 10.45 -1.25 -1.95
CA GLY A 423 11.86 -0.92 -1.67
C GLY A 423 12.67 -2.04 -1.03
N GLY A 424 12.01 -3.08 -0.53
CA GLY A 424 12.68 -4.20 0.13
C GLY A 424 11.93 -4.75 1.34
N LEU A 425 12.58 -5.63 2.06
CA LEU A 425 12.08 -6.35 3.23
C LEU A 425 12.99 -6.05 4.42
N THR A 426 12.39 -5.80 5.58
CA THR A 426 13.09 -5.68 6.88
C THR A 426 12.43 -6.59 7.91
N ILE A 427 13.25 -7.33 8.66
CA ILE A 427 12.77 -8.14 9.79
C ILE A 427 13.29 -7.50 11.07
N SER A 428 12.38 -7.09 11.93
CA SER A 428 12.68 -6.53 13.24
C SER A 428 12.37 -7.53 14.35
N GLN A 429 13.22 -7.62 15.36
CA GLN A 429 13.08 -8.50 16.51
C GLN A 429 12.77 -7.72 17.78
N TYR A 430 11.81 -8.22 18.55
CA TYR A 430 11.57 -7.77 19.92
C TYR A 430 12.30 -8.64 20.92
N THR A 431 13.24 -8.06 21.66
CA THR A 431 13.97 -8.74 22.73
C THR A 431 13.29 -8.48 24.08
N LYS A 432 12.71 -9.52 24.69
CA LYS A 432 11.96 -9.43 25.96
C LYS A 432 12.82 -8.98 27.13
N SER A 433 14.11 -9.38 27.18
CA SER A 433 15.03 -9.05 28.27
C SER A 433 15.35 -7.56 28.33
N SER A 434 15.61 -6.95 27.20
CA SER A 434 15.93 -5.51 27.08
C SER A 434 14.70 -4.64 26.82
N LYS A 435 13.54 -5.24 26.50
CA LYS A 435 12.32 -4.57 26.04
C LYS A 435 12.57 -3.61 24.86
N SER A 436 13.48 -3.99 23.98
CA SER A 436 13.91 -3.20 22.84
C SER A 436 13.65 -3.92 21.52
N TRP A 437 13.48 -3.12 20.47
CA TRP A 437 13.40 -3.57 19.10
C TRP A 437 14.75 -3.35 18.42
N SER A 438 15.14 -4.28 17.58
CA SER A 438 16.32 -4.19 16.71
C SER A 438 16.00 -4.81 15.37
N ASP A 439 16.52 -4.20 14.30
CA ASP A 439 16.44 -4.79 12.97
C ASP A 439 17.48 -5.90 12.87
N VAL A 440 17.03 -7.08 12.47
CA VAL A 440 17.87 -8.27 12.32
C VAL A 440 18.45 -8.30 10.91
N ILE A 441 17.61 -8.10 9.91
CA ILE A 441 18.01 -8.09 8.51
C ILE A 441 17.20 -7.06 7.72
N SER A 442 17.87 -6.44 6.74
CA SER A 442 17.23 -5.62 5.72
C SER A 442 17.77 -6.01 4.35
N THR A 443 16.88 -6.38 3.43
CA THR A 443 17.24 -6.86 2.08
C THR A 443 16.45 -6.08 1.03
N ALA A 444 17.02 -5.96 -0.17
CA ALA A 444 16.39 -5.27 -1.30
C ALA A 444 15.42 -6.18 -2.10
N VAL A 445 14.81 -7.18 -1.46
CA VAL A 445 13.82 -8.06 -2.09
C VAL A 445 12.46 -7.36 -2.05
N PRO A 446 11.91 -6.91 -3.20
CA PRO A 446 10.62 -6.25 -3.22
C PRO A 446 9.50 -7.24 -2.95
N ALA A 447 8.49 -6.83 -2.18
CA ALA A 447 7.34 -7.66 -1.91
C ALA A 447 6.06 -6.84 -1.77
N THR A 448 4.96 -7.37 -2.32
CA THR A 448 3.60 -6.87 -2.16
C THR A 448 2.82 -7.67 -1.13
N ALA A 449 3.18 -8.93 -0.92
CA ALA A 449 2.68 -9.77 0.15
C ALA A 449 3.76 -10.73 0.64
N LEU A 450 3.67 -11.15 1.89
CA LEU A 450 4.63 -12.05 2.53
C LEU A 450 3.94 -12.97 3.55
N GLU A 451 4.54 -14.14 3.80
CA GLU A 451 4.09 -15.09 4.81
C GLU A 451 5.27 -15.87 5.39
N TRP A 452 5.23 -16.13 6.70
CA TRP A 452 6.22 -16.96 7.36
C TRP A 452 5.98 -18.46 7.10
N GLY A 453 7.04 -19.17 6.77
CA GLY A 453 6.99 -20.62 6.69
C GLY A 453 7.05 -21.32 8.07
N PRO A 454 6.95 -22.64 8.10
CA PRO A 454 7.00 -23.43 9.32
C PRO A 454 8.28 -23.13 10.12
N ASP A 455 8.14 -23.08 11.47
CA ASP A 455 9.22 -22.81 12.43
C ASP A 455 9.96 -21.48 12.18
N ALA A 456 9.39 -20.56 11.38
CA ALA A 456 9.96 -19.30 10.90
C ALA A 456 11.33 -19.48 10.18
N ARG A 457 11.61 -20.67 9.64
CA ARG A 457 12.87 -20.96 8.94
C ARG A 457 12.90 -20.43 7.52
N THR A 458 11.75 -20.12 6.97
CA THR A 458 11.60 -19.54 5.65
C THR A 458 10.64 -18.38 5.69
N LEU A 459 10.84 -17.43 4.81
CA LEU A 459 9.91 -16.34 4.55
C LEU A 459 9.61 -16.34 3.05
N VAL A 460 8.33 -16.46 2.70
CA VAL A 460 7.88 -16.47 1.31
C VAL A 460 7.31 -15.11 0.98
N THR A 461 7.72 -14.54 -0.13
CA THR A 461 7.27 -13.23 -0.61
C THR A 461 6.79 -13.32 -2.05
N VAL A 462 5.89 -12.44 -2.45
CA VAL A 462 5.53 -12.21 -3.86
C VAL A 462 5.67 -10.73 -4.16
N ASN A 463 6.15 -10.41 -5.34
CA ASN A 463 6.23 -9.03 -5.83
C ASN A 463 5.13 -8.71 -6.85
N GLY A 464 5.01 -7.44 -7.26
CA GLY A 464 4.02 -6.99 -8.24
C GLY A 464 4.15 -7.62 -9.63
N ASP A 465 5.30 -8.20 -9.97
CA ASP A 465 5.49 -8.96 -11.21
C ASP A 465 5.00 -10.41 -11.11
N GLY A 466 4.57 -10.84 -9.91
CA GLY A 466 4.14 -12.20 -9.63
C GLY A 466 5.29 -13.19 -9.44
N VAL A 467 6.47 -12.72 -9.07
CA VAL A 467 7.61 -13.57 -8.73
C VAL A 467 7.50 -13.96 -7.26
N VAL A 468 7.42 -15.26 -6.99
CA VAL A 468 7.49 -15.82 -5.64
C VAL A 468 8.95 -16.01 -5.27
N THR A 469 9.38 -15.42 -4.17
CA THR A 469 10.75 -15.55 -3.65
C THR A 469 10.70 -16.19 -2.26
N VAL A 470 11.52 -17.21 -2.07
CA VAL A 470 11.68 -17.89 -0.78
C VAL A 470 13.02 -17.45 -0.19
N LEU A 471 12.97 -16.92 1.02
CA LEU A 471 14.12 -16.54 1.82
C LEU A 471 14.30 -17.59 2.95
N GLY A 472 15.54 -17.96 3.24
CA GLY A 472 15.85 -18.93 4.28
C GLY A 472 17.33 -19.16 4.46
#